data_65b454120ce3b4706b248e1c577d35c2
#
_entry.id   65b454120ce3b4706b248e1c577d35c2
#
_cell.length_a   1.000
_cell.length_b   1.000
_cell.length_c   1.000
_cell.angle_alpha   90.00
_cell.angle_beta   90.00
_cell.angle_gamma   90.00
#
_symmetry.space_group_name_H-M   'P 1'
#
loop_
_entity.id
_entity.type
_entity.pdbx_description
1 polymer ?
#
loop_
_entity_poly.entity_id
_entity_poly.type
_entity_poly.pdbx_seq_one_letter_code
_entity_poly.pdbx_strand_id
1 'polypeptide(L)'
;MIDQYICQYGRRLYGLCLTLCADRAEADDLYQDTWLQVVRNFSRYDAARDFEPWLTRICVNLYRKRWRLMAKSPFLNFLTNEQKELLLASLPAPEQPDYRPLYRAIDGLPEKYRLAVVLYYFEDMEISAAARVLRIPEGTVKSRLSKARTLLKEALGYEADL
;
A
#
# COMPACT_ATOMS: atom_id res chain seq x y z
N MET A 1 -10.46 21.75 13.24
CA MET A 1 -9.75 20.64 13.92
C MET A 1 -9.28 19.56 12.96
N ILE A 2 -10.16 18.99 12.13
CA ILE A 2 -9.78 18.01 11.09
C ILE A 2 -8.82 18.60 10.05
N ASP A 3 -8.99 19.86 9.71
CA ASP A 3 -8.13 20.56 8.73
C ASP A 3 -6.65 20.51 9.11
N GLN A 4 -6.32 20.55 10.39
CA GLN A 4 -4.93 20.44 10.87
C GLN A 4 -4.35 19.05 10.58
N TYR A 5 -5.14 18.00 10.76
CA TYR A 5 -4.73 16.63 10.44
C TYR A 5 -4.57 16.43 8.93
N ILE A 6 -5.46 17.01 8.14
CA ILE A 6 -5.32 16.96 6.67
C ILE A 6 -4.05 17.67 6.21
N CYS A 7 -3.74 18.84 6.76
CA CYS A 7 -2.51 19.55 6.44
C CYS A 7 -1.27 18.77 6.86
N GLN A 8 -1.29 18.15 8.02
CA GLN A 8 -0.14 17.43 8.58
C GLN A 8 0.09 16.08 7.92
N TYR A 9 -0.96 15.31 7.65
CA TYR A 9 -0.87 13.92 7.21
C TYR A 9 -1.32 13.68 5.76
N GLY A 10 -1.92 14.69 5.12
CA GLY A 10 -2.51 14.53 3.79
C GLY A 10 -1.52 14.08 2.73
N ARG A 11 -0.34 14.69 2.67
CA ARG A 11 0.70 14.35 1.71
C ARG A 11 1.18 12.91 1.87
N ARG A 12 1.38 12.50 3.11
CA ARG A 12 1.84 11.15 3.44
C ARG A 12 0.77 10.10 3.13
N LEU A 13 -0.48 10.39 3.47
CA LEU A 13 -1.60 9.52 3.11
C LEU A 13 -1.73 9.38 1.58
N TYR A 14 -1.60 10.47 0.85
CA TYR A 14 -1.68 10.42 -0.62
C TYR A 14 -0.56 9.57 -1.22
N GLY A 15 0.66 9.68 -0.68
CA GLY A 15 1.77 8.81 -1.06
C GLY A 15 1.48 7.33 -0.82
N LEU A 16 0.86 7.00 0.31
CA LEU A 16 0.41 5.63 0.59
C LEU A 16 -0.63 5.16 -0.43
N CYS A 17 -1.62 5.98 -0.74
CA CYS A 17 -2.65 5.67 -1.74
C CYS A 17 -2.03 5.41 -3.13
N LEU A 18 -1.09 6.24 -3.55
CA LEU A 18 -0.37 6.05 -4.82
C LEU A 18 0.44 4.76 -4.85
N THR A 19 1.01 4.36 -3.72
CA THR A 19 1.79 3.12 -3.61
C THR A 19 0.88 1.88 -3.64
N LEU A 20 -0.30 1.95 -3.02
CA LEU A 20 -1.24 0.83 -2.96
C LEU A 20 -2.03 0.64 -4.26
N CYS A 21 -2.41 1.72 -4.93
CA CYS A 21 -3.30 1.69 -6.09
C CYS A 21 -2.53 1.57 -7.40
N ALA A 22 -3.16 0.95 -8.40
CA ALA A 22 -2.57 0.74 -9.70
C ALA A 22 -2.52 2.00 -10.55
N ASP A 23 -3.47 2.92 -10.35
CA ASP A 23 -3.55 4.18 -11.08
C ASP A 23 -3.90 5.35 -10.17
N ARG A 24 -3.74 6.56 -10.73
CA ARG A 24 -3.97 7.81 -10.01
C ARG A 24 -5.43 8.01 -9.61
N ALA A 25 -6.37 7.62 -10.47
CA ALA A 25 -7.79 7.78 -10.21
C ALA A 25 -8.23 6.92 -9.01
N GLU A 26 -7.76 5.68 -8.93
CA GLU A 26 -7.99 4.82 -7.76
C GLU A 26 -7.36 5.40 -6.50
N ALA A 27 -6.16 5.96 -6.60
CA ALA A 27 -5.47 6.58 -5.47
C ALA A 27 -6.24 7.81 -4.97
N ASP A 28 -6.74 8.66 -5.88
CA ASP A 28 -7.56 9.82 -5.55
C ASP A 28 -8.85 9.40 -4.82
N ASP A 29 -9.53 8.38 -5.32
CA ASP A 29 -10.74 7.84 -4.71
C ASP A 29 -10.47 7.25 -3.32
N LEU A 30 -9.41 6.47 -3.18
CA LEU A 30 -9.00 5.90 -1.89
C LEU A 30 -8.65 7.00 -0.89
N TYR A 31 -7.95 8.03 -1.33
CA TYR A 31 -7.60 9.18 -0.50
C TYR A 31 -8.84 9.89 0.03
N GLN A 32 -9.78 10.21 -0.85
CA GLN A 32 -11.03 10.87 -0.47
C GLN A 32 -11.87 10.01 0.47
N ASP A 33 -12.04 8.74 0.15
CA ASP A 33 -12.81 7.80 0.98
C ASP A 33 -12.17 7.61 2.35
N THR A 34 -10.85 7.63 2.44
CA THR A 34 -10.14 7.55 3.72
C THR A 34 -10.47 8.74 4.60
N TRP A 35 -10.40 9.96 4.07
CA TRP A 35 -10.78 11.16 4.83
C TRP A 35 -12.26 11.19 5.21
N LEU A 36 -13.14 10.73 4.34
CA LEU A 36 -14.57 10.60 4.67
C LEU A 36 -14.79 9.65 5.85
N GLN A 37 -14.08 8.54 5.89
CA GLN A 37 -14.13 7.60 7.02
C GLN A 37 -13.52 8.18 8.29
N VAL A 38 -12.45 8.96 8.16
CA VAL A 38 -11.87 9.69 9.29
C VAL A 38 -12.91 10.62 9.90
N VAL A 39 -13.58 11.43 9.06
CA VAL A 39 -14.63 12.36 9.52
C VAL A 39 -15.76 11.62 10.25
N ARG A 40 -16.26 10.54 9.67
CA ARG A 40 -17.33 9.72 10.22
C ARG A 40 -16.98 9.08 11.56
N ASN A 41 -15.73 8.70 11.74
CA ASN A 41 -15.27 7.97 12.92
C ASN A 41 -14.43 8.85 13.88
N PHE A 42 -14.32 10.13 13.61
CA PHE A 42 -13.47 11.02 14.40
C PHE A 42 -13.85 11.07 15.89
N SER A 43 -15.13 10.94 16.19
CA SER A 43 -15.63 10.85 17.56
C SER A 43 -15.15 9.61 18.32
N ARG A 44 -14.74 8.57 17.60
CA ARG A 44 -14.19 7.34 18.17
C ARG A 44 -12.67 7.35 18.28
N TYR A 45 -12.05 8.38 17.71
CA TYR A 45 -10.60 8.52 17.79
C TYR A 45 -10.18 8.94 19.20
N ASP A 46 -9.26 8.18 19.77
CA ASP A 46 -8.68 8.50 21.07
C ASP A 46 -7.45 9.41 20.86
N ALA A 47 -7.58 10.66 21.26
CA ALA A 47 -6.52 11.67 21.12
C ALA A 47 -5.25 11.35 21.93
N ALA A 48 -5.31 10.40 22.87
CA ALA A 48 -4.13 9.89 23.58
C ALA A 48 -3.27 8.95 22.74
N ARG A 49 -3.77 8.50 21.58
CA ARG A 49 -3.05 7.63 20.65
C ARG A 49 -2.57 8.40 19.44
N ASP A 50 -1.49 7.92 18.83
CA ASP A 50 -0.98 8.50 17.58
C ASP A 50 -2.02 8.41 16.46
N PHE A 51 -2.22 9.52 15.77
CA PHE A 51 -3.20 9.64 14.69
C PHE A 51 -2.78 8.84 13.45
N GLU A 52 -1.51 8.82 13.12
CA GLU A 52 -1.00 8.23 11.89
C GLU A 52 -1.29 6.73 11.77
N PRO A 53 -1.03 5.88 12.78
CA PRO A 53 -1.39 4.46 12.71
C PRO A 53 -2.89 4.23 12.56
N TRP A 54 -3.71 5.06 13.19
CA TRP A 54 -5.16 4.99 13.06
C TRP A 54 -5.62 5.37 11.66
N LEU A 55 -5.07 6.44 11.08
CA LEU A 55 -5.31 6.87 9.70
C LEU A 55 -4.89 5.80 8.69
N THR A 56 -3.69 5.27 8.84
CA THR A 56 -3.14 4.21 7.97
C THR A 56 -4.02 2.96 8.01
N ARG A 57 -4.50 2.58 9.19
CA ARG A 57 -5.41 1.44 9.35
C ARG A 57 -6.72 1.63 8.59
N ILE A 58 -7.30 2.84 8.65
CA ILE A 58 -8.52 3.16 7.89
C ILE A 58 -8.25 3.02 6.38
N CYS A 59 -7.18 3.60 5.90
CA CYS A 59 -6.78 3.52 4.50
C CYS A 59 -6.58 2.07 4.03
N VAL A 60 -5.81 1.29 4.75
CA VAL A 60 -5.53 -0.12 4.42
C VAL A 60 -6.80 -0.96 4.44
N ASN A 61 -7.69 -0.75 5.41
CA ASN A 61 -8.95 -1.47 5.47
C ASN A 61 -9.87 -1.16 4.28
N LEU A 62 -9.95 0.11 3.86
CA LEU A 62 -10.68 0.52 2.67
C LEU A 62 -10.08 -0.08 1.39
N TYR A 63 -8.77 -0.05 1.27
CA TYR A 63 -8.05 -0.67 0.17
C TYR A 63 -8.33 -2.17 0.08
N ARG A 64 -8.23 -2.90 1.20
CA ARG A 64 -8.51 -4.34 1.25
C ARG A 64 -9.95 -4.66 0.89
N LYS A 65 -10.89 -3.85 1.35
CA LYS A 65 -12.31 -3.99 0.98
C LYS A 65 -12.52 -3.82 -0.51
N ARG A 66 -11.93 -2.78 -1.11
CA ARG A 66 -11.97 -2.56 -2.56
C ARG A 66 -11.36 -3.71 -3.32
N TRP A 67 -10.19 -4.16 -2.92
CA TRP A 67 -9.50 -5.29 -3.54
C TRP A 67 -10.36 -6.56 -3.55
N ARG A 68 -11.01 -6.87 -2.43
CA ARG A 68 -11.92 -8.03 -2.35
C ARG A 68 -13.11 -7.90 -3.29
N LEU A 69 -13.70 -6.71 -3.40
CA LEU A 69 -14.81 -6.45 -4.33
C LEU A 69 -14.34 -6.56 -5.77
N MET A 70 -13.15 -6.06 -6.08
CA MET A 70 -12.54 -6.12 -7.40
C MET A 70 -12.17 -7.55 -7.81
N ALA A 71 -11.63 -8.35 -6.89
CA ALA A 71 -11.30 -9.76 -7.14
C ALA A 71 -12.53 -10.62 -7.48
N LYS A 72 -13.72 -10.18 -7.05
CA LYS A 72 -15.00 -10.83 -7.36
C LYS A 72 -15.68 -10.31 -8.63
N SER A 73 -15.16 -9.22 -9.22
CA SER A 73 -15.72 -8.61 -10.42
C SER A 73 -15.03 -9.18 -11.66
N PRO A 74 -15.78 -9.77 -12.62
CA PRO A 74 -15.20 -10.28 -13.86
C PRO A 74 -14.62 -9.17 -14.75
N PHE A 75 -14.92 -7.90 -14.50
CA PHE A 75 -14.45 -6.76 -15.28
C PHE A 75 -13.01 -6.35 -15.01
N LEU A 76 -12.42 -6.75 -13.89
CA LEU A 76 -11.11 -6.26 -13.47
C LEU A 76 -9.94 -7.18 -13.80
N ASN A 77 -10.24 -8.39 -14.26
CA ASN A 77 -9.24 -9.21 -14.95
C ASN A 77 -8.86 -8.66 -16.34
N PHE A 78 -9.44 -7.52 -16.75
CA PHE A 78 -9.20 -6.91 -18.06
C PHE A 78 -8.09 -5.86 -18.10
N LEU A 79 -7.55 -5.43 -16.98
CA LEU A 79 -6.28 -4.71 -16.98
C LEU A 79 -5.16 -5.73 -17.23
N THR A 80 -4.92 -6.00 -18.50
CA THR A 80 -3.84 -6.87 -18.94
C THR A 80 -2.50 -6.31 -18.47
N ASN A 81 -1.53 -7.17 -18.26
CA ASN A 81 -0.17 -6.76 -17.96
C ASN A 81 0.35 -5.72 -18.96
N GLU A 82 -0.13 -5.74 -20.21
CA GLU A 82 0.18 -4.77 -21.26
C GLU A 82 -0.30 -3.34 -20.92
N GLN A 83 -1.49 -3.17 -20.35
CA GLN A 83 -2.00 -1.85 -19.95
C GLN A 83 -1.25 -1.29 -18.75
N LYS A 84 -0.83 -2.15 -17.81
CA LYS A 84 0.06 -1.75 -16.70
C LYS A 84 1.42 -1.32 -17.22
N GLU A 85 1.97 -2.00 -18.23
CA GLU A 85 3.23 -1.64 -18.86
C GLU A 85 3.16 -0.32 -19.62
N LEU A 86 2.05 -0.03 -20.31
CA LEU A 86 1.82 1.25 -20.99
C LEU A 86 1.75 2.42 -20.01
N LEU A 87 1.12 2.25 -18.84
CA LEU A 87 1.09 3.26 -17.79
C LEU A 87 2.49 3.52 -17.21
N LEU A 88 3.28 2.47 -17.01
CA LEU A 88 4.68 2.61 -16.54
C LEU A 88 5.59 3.23 -17.60
N ALA A 89 5.35 2.94 -18.88
CA ALA A 89 6.11 3.51 -19.99
C ALA A 89 5.82 5.00 -20.21
N SER A 90 4.66 5.50 -19.76
CA SER A 90 4.30 6.93 -19.86
C SER A 90 4.96 7.81 -18.79
N LEU A 91 5.60 7.21 -17.78
CA LEU A 91 6.34 7.95 -16.76
C LEU A 91 7.67 8.44 -17.35
N PRO A 92 8.09 9.70 -17.07
CA PRO A 92 9.39 10.19 -17.51
C PRO A 92 10.50 9.32 -16.97
N ALA A 93 11.49 9.00 -17.81
CA ALA A 93 12.64 8.22 -17.42
C ALA A 93 13.41 8.94 -16.31
N PRO A 94 13.62 8.31 -15.15
CA PRO A 94 14.35 8.94 -14.06
C PRO A 94 15.84 9.05 -14.43
N GLU A 95 16.47 10.15 -14.03
CA GLU A 95 17.94 10.32 -14.08
C GLU A 95 18.69 9.41 -13.08
N GLN A 96 17.98 8.54 -12.39
CA GLN A 96 18.47 7.62 -11.36
C GLN A 96 18.36 6.17 -11.82
N PRO A 97 18.93 5.20 -11.06
CA PRO A 97 18.78 3.79 -11.36
C PRO A 97 17.33 3.42 -11.66
N ASP A 98 17.14 2.58 -12.66
CA ASP A 98 15.79 2.16 -13.06
C ASP A 98 15.19 1.20 -12.03
N TYR A 99 14.29 1.71 -11.19
CA TYR A 99 13.55 0.93 -10.20
C TYR A 99 12.25 0.32 -10.73
N ARG A 100 11.92 0.52 -12.02
CA ARG A 100 10.69 -0.02 -12.62
C ARG A 100 10.55 -1.53 -12.48
N PRO A 101 11.61 -2.34 -12.68
CA PRO A 101 11.51 -3.78 -12.46
C PRO A 101 11.14 -4.14 -11.01
N LEU A 102 11.70 -3.43 -10.03
CA LEU A 102 11.38 -3.63 -8.62
C LEU A 102 9.91 -3.30 -8.32
N TYR A 103 9.42 -2.16 -8.80
CA TYR A 103 8.01 -1.78 -8.59
C TYR A 103 7.05 -2.76 -9.26
N ARG A 104 7.36 -3.26 -10.44
CA ARG A 104 6.58 -4.33 -11.11
C ARG A 104 6.56 -5.61 -10.28
N ALA A 105 7.71 -5.99 -9.73
CA ALA A 105 7.81 -7.18 -8.89
C ALA A 105 6.99 -7.02 -7.60
N ILE A 106 6.99 -5.85 -6.98
CA ILE A 106 6.17 -5.55 -5.79
C ILE A 106 4.68 -5.60 -6.15
N ASP A 107 4.27 -4.99 -7.25
CA ASP A 107 2.87 -5.02 -7.72
C ASP A 107 2.39 -6.43 -8.04
N GLY A 108 3.29 -7.30 -8.46
CA GLY A 108 3.01 -8.71 -8.73
C GLY A 108 2.93 -9.60 -7.49
N LEU A 109 3.30 -9.11 -6.32
CA LEU A 109 3.19 -9.89 -5.09
C LEU A 109 1.72 -10.15 -4.71
N PRO A 110 1.40 -11.32 -4.13
CA PRO A 110 0.13 -11.49 -3.45
C PRO A 110 -0.13 -10.38 -2.43
N GLU A 111 -1.38 -9.96 -2.29
CA GLU A 111 -1.78 -8.80 -1.47
C GLU A 111 -1.16 -8.82 -0.06
N LYS A 112 -1.20 -9.96 0.61
CA LYS A 112 -0.69 -10.10 1.98
C LYS A 112 0.81 -9.79 2.10
N TYR A 113 1.60 -10.14 1.11
CA TYR A 113 3.04 -9.87 1.09
C TYR A 113 3.33 -8.44 0.67
N ARG A 114 2.60 -7.93 -0.32
CA ARG A 114 2.72 -6.55 -0.78
C ARG A 114 2.41 -5.57 0.33
N LEU A 115 1.32 -5.76 1.09
CA LEU A 115 0.98 -4.90 2.23
C LEU A 115 2.07 -4.88 3.30
N ALA A 116 2.65 -6.03 3.63
CA ALA A 116 3.76 -6.09 4.58
C ALA A 116 4.97 -5.28 4.10
N VAL A 117 5.34 -5.41 2.82
CA VAL A 117 6.43 -4.67 2.18
C VAL A 117 6.15 -3.17 2.20
N VAL A 118 4.95 -2.75 1.79
CA VAL A 118 4.58 -1.33 1.74
C VAL A 118 4.65 -0.69 3.12
N LEU A 119 4.06 -1.31 4.13
CA LEU A 119 4.05 -0.76 5.48
C LEU A 119 5.45 -0.68 6.09
N TYR A 120 6.26 -1.69 5.89
CA TYR A 120 7.59 -1.75 6.50
C TYR A 120 8.62 -0.89 5.77
N TYR A 121 8.71 -0.99 4.43
CA TYR A 121 9.75 -0.31 3.65
C TYR A 121 9.35 1.08 3.15
N PHE A 122 8.10 1.29 2.75
CA PHE A 122 7.66 2.57 2.19
C PHE A 122 7.09 3.50 3.27
N GLU A 123 6.41 2.96 4.26
CA GLU A 123 5.84 3.74 5.38
C GLU A 123 6.73 3.78 6.62
N ASP A 124 7.89 3.17 6.57
CA ASP A 124 8.85 3.10 7.69
C ASP A 124 8.24 2.63 9.02
N MET A 125 7.24 1.76 8.95
CA MET A 125 6.61 1.24 10.15
C MET A 125 7.46 0.17 10.82
N GLU A 126 7.55 0.23 12.13
CA GLU A 126 8.05 -0.89 12.92
C GLU A 126 7.15 -2.11 12.78
N ILE A 127 7.72 -3.29 12.95
CA ILE A 127 6.97 -4.57 12.84
C ILE A 127 5.76 -4.58 13.77
N SER A 128 5.89 -4.08 14.99
CA SER A 128 4.79 -3.97 15.95
C SER A 128 3.64 -3.08 15.44
N ALA A 129 3.96 -1.95 14.81
CA ALA A 129 2.96 -1.05 14.25
C ALA A 129 2.27 -1.67 13.02
N ALA A 130 3.03 -2.27 12.13
CA ALA A 130 2.49 -2.99 10.96
C ALA A 130 1.57 -4.15 11.37
N ALA A 131 1.94 -4.90 12.41
CA ALA A 131 1.12 -5.98 12.96
C ALA A 131 -0.23 -5.47 13.47
N ARG A 132 -0.24 -4.33 14.14
CA ARG A 132 -1.48 -3.70 14.62
C ARG A 132 -2.36 -3.21 13.46
N VAL A 133 -1.77 -2.60 12.45
CA VAL A 133 -2.50 -2.15 11.25
C VAL A 133 -3.15 -3.33 10.54
N LEU A 134 -2.40 -4.41 10.33
CA LEU A 134 -2.87 -5.61 9.63
C LEU A 134 -3.69 -6.56 10.51
N ARG A 135 -3.73 -6.36 11.81
CA ARG A 135 -4.38 -7.23 12.79
C ARG A 135 -3.87 -8.68 12.73
N ILE A 136 -2.57 -8.81 12.69
CA ILE A 136 -1.87 -10.09 12.69
C ILE A 136 -0.74 -10.08 13.73
N PRO A 137 -0.27 -11.25 14.19
CA PRO A 137 0.88 -11.30 15.07
C PRO A 137 2.15 -10.74 14.42
N GLU A 138 3.07 -10.20 15.22
CA GLU A 138 4.37 -9.71 14.75
C GLU A 138 5.18 -10.80 14.03
N GLY A 139 5.15 -12.04 14.53
CA GLY A 139 5.78 -13.17 13.87
C GLY A 139 5.25 -13.41 12.45
N THR A 140 3.97 -13.18 12.23
CA THR A 140 3.34 -13.28 10.91
C THR A 140 3.82 -12.16 9.98
N VAL A 141 4.00 -10.93 10.48
CA VAL A 141 4.61 -9.85 9.69
C VAL A 141 6.02 -10.22 9.26
N LYS A 142 6.84 -10.72 10.19
CA LYS A 142 8.21 -11.17 9.91
C LYS A 142 8.26 -12.26 8.85
N SER A 143 7.41 -13.26 8.94
CA SER A 143 7.35 -14.35 7.97
C SER A 143 6.87 -13.89 6.61
N ARG A 144 5.90 -12.98 6.55
CA ARG A 144 5.44 -12.37 5.31
C ARG A 144 6.52 -11.52 4.64
N LEU A 145 7.27 -10.73 5.40
CA LEU A 145 8.40 -9.96 4.88
C LEU A 145 9.50 -10.88 4.33
N SER A 146 9.82 -11.96 5.04
CA SER A 146 10.80 -12.95 4.59
C SER A 146 10.37 -13.61 3.28
N LYS A 147 9.13 -14.05 3.19
CA LYS A 147 8.58 -14.65 1.96
C LYS A 147 8.51 -13.64 0.82
N ALA A 148 8.12 -12.40 1.10
CA ALA A 148 8.11 -11.33 0.11
C ALA A 148 9.50 -11.08 -0.48
N ARG A 149 10.54 -11.03 0.34
CA ARG A 149 11.93 -10.87 -0.13
C ARG A 149 12.35 -12.02 -1.04
N THR A 150 12.00 -13.24 -0.70
CA THR A 150 12.27 -14.42 -1.54
C THR A 150 11.58 -14.29 -2.89
N LEU A 151 10.29 -13.96 -2.91
CA LEU A 151 9.53 -13.79 -4.14
C LEU A 151 10.07 -12.64 -5.01
N LEU A 152 10.49 -11.54 -4.39
CA LEU A 152 11.08 -10.41 -5.10
C LEU A 152 12.44 -10.78 -5.72
N LYS A 153 13.27 -11.52 -5.00
CA LYS A 153 14.55 -12.02 -5.54
C LYS A 153 14.32 -12.92 -6.75
N GLU A 154 13.38 -13.85 -6.67
CA GLU A 154 13.02 -14.72 -7.78
C GLU A 154 12.50 -13.91 -8.98
N ALA A 155 11.60 -12.96 -8.76
CA ALA A 155 11.04 -12.12 -9.82
C ALA A 155 12.09 -11.23 -10.50
N LEU A 156 13.12 -10.78 -9.77
CA LEU A 156 14.20 -9.94 -10.28
C LEU A 156 15.37 -10.75 -10.87
N GLY A 157 15.32 -12.09 -10.81
CA GLY A 157 16.35 -12.97 -11.33
C GLY A 157 17.64 -12.99 -10.51
N TYR A 158 17.62 -12.49 -9.28
CA TYR A 158 18.73 -12.68 -8.36
C TYR A 158 18.73 -14.11 -7.85
N GLU A 159 19.80 -14.86 -8.17
CA GLU A 159 20.03 -16.13 -7.51
C GLU A 159 20.17 -15.87 -6.01
N ALA A 160 19.56 -16.74 -5.22
CA ALA A 160 19.68 -16.67 -3.78
C ALA A 160 21.14 -17.00 -3.39
N ASP A 161 21.98 -15.99 -3.39
CA ASP A 161 23.24 -16.07 -2.66
C ASP A 161 22.89 -16.12 -1.17
N LEU A 162 23.05 -17.28 -0.66
CA LEU A 162 22.96 -17.56 0.77
C LEU A 162 24.00 -16.77 1.54
#